data_0a2fa22eb8ca81150847d122d061e49b
#
_entry.id   0a2fa22eb8ca81150847d122d061e49b
#
_cell.length_a   1.000
_cell.length_b   1.000
_cell.length_c   1.000
_cell.angle_alpha   90.00
_cell.angle_beta   90.00
_cell.angle_gamma   90.00
#
_symmetry.space_group_name_H-M   'P 1'
#
loop_
_entity.id
_entity.type
_entity.pdbx_description
1 polymer ?
#
loop_
_entity_poly.entity_id
_entity_poly.type
_entity_poly.pdbx_seq_one_letter_code
_entity_poly.pdbx_strand_id
1 'polypeptide(L)'
;MDYRKLETVCRRAALEAGAKIMEIYEADDFEVKSKSDESPVTEADEAADAMISAALKAAFPDVLIVTEEQADSHAESAENFLIVDPLDGTKEFVKRRGDFTVNIAYVEAGVPVRGVVYAPAKGRLFYTTADGTSVEETGDLALDQAGALKPIKVSSPDNNALVGVASKSHRDQATDDYIAKYAVKDMTSAGSSLKFCLVATGEADIY
;
A
#
# COMPACT_ATOMS: atom_id res chain seq x y z
N MET A 1 13.35 17.59 -4.21
CA MET A 1 12.05 17.31 -3.52
C MET A 1 12.11 17.76 -2.06
N ASP A 2 11.07 18.42 -1.55
CA ASP A 2 10.91 18.71 -0.13
C ASP A 2 10.26 17.48 0.54
N TYR A 3 11.06 16.68 1.25
CA TYR A 3 10.59 15.43 1.85
C TYR A 3 9.65 15.64 3.04
N ARG A 4 9.68 16.78 3.75
CA ARG A 4 8.72 17.08 4.82
C ARG A 4 7.34 17.36 4.25
N LYS A 5 7.30 18.16 3.17
CA LYS A 5 6.06 18.40 2.43
C LYS A 5 5.53 17.10 1.83
N LEU A 6 6.42 16.26 1.25
CA LEU A 6 6.06 14.99 0.65
C LEU A 6 5.42 14.04 1.68
N GLU A 7 6.09 13.84 2.82
CA GLU A 7 5.57 13.03 3.94
C GLU A 7 4.17 13.50 4.36
N THR A 8 4.02 14.80 4.63
CA THR A 8 2.74 15.37 5.08
C THR A 8 1.63 15.17 4.07
N VAL A 9 1.91 15.46 2.79
CA VAL A 9 0.90 15.38 1.72
C VAL A 9 0.52 13.93 1.42
N CYS A 10 1.51 13.03 1.27
CA CYS A 10 1.24 11.64 0.95
C CYS A 10 0.52 10.91 2.09
N ARG A 11 0.95 11.16 3.35
CA ARG A 11 0.27 10.62 4.53
C ARG A 11 -1.20 11.07 4.58
N ARG A 12 -1.44 12.37 4.43
CA ARG A 12 -2.79 12.93 4.44
C ARG A 12 -3.65 12.37 3.30
N ALA A 13 -3.12 12.36 2.07
CA ALA A 13 -3.83 11.83 0.90
C ALA A 13 -4.21 10.35 1.09
N ALA A 14 -3.30 9.52 1.65
CA ALA A 14 -3.59 8.12 1.94
C ALA A 14 -4.71 7.96 2.99
N LEU A 15 -4.73 8.79 4.04
CA LEU A 15 -5.77 8.74 5.07
C LEU A 15 -7.13 9.20 4.52
N GLU A 16 -7.18 10.30 3.75
CA GLU A 16 -8.41 10.80 3.12
C GLU A 16 -8.99 9.78 2.12
N ALA A 17 -8.14 9.21 1.26
CA ALA A 17 -8.53 8.15 0.34
C ALA A 17 -9.00 6.90 1.08
N GLY A 18 -8.28 6.47 2.11
CA GLY A 18 -8.66 5.33 2.92
C GLY A 18 -10.01 5.51 3.63
N ALA A 19 -10.31 6.71 4.10
CA ALA A 19 -11.63 7.03 4.67
C ALA A 19 -12.74 6.89 3.61
N LYS A 20 -12.50 7.38 2.38
CA LYS A 20 -13.45 7.23 1.27
C LYS A 20 -13.62 5.78 0.84
N ILE A 21 -12.54 5.01 0.78
CA ILE A 21 -12.57 3.57 0.51
C ILE A 21 -13.43 2.86 1.57
N MET A 22 -13.25 3.17 2.86
CA MET A 22 -14.02 2.55 3.94
C MET A 22 -15.49 2.92 3.91
N GLU A 23 -15.85 4.16 3.55
CA GLU A 23 -17.25 4.56 3.35
C GLU A 23 -17.95 3.66 2.33
N ILE A 24 -17.29 3.38 1.18
CA ILE A 24 -17.82 2.50 0.13
C ILE A 24 -17.77 1.04 0.59
N TYR A 25 -16.67 0.63 1.23
CA TYR A 25 -16.50 -0.73 1.75
C TYR A 25 -17.58 -1.12 2.76
N GLU A 26 -18.08 -0.21 3.58
CA GLU A 26 -19.09 -0.44 4.61
C GLU A 26 -20.52 -0.30 4.08
N ALA A 27 -20.72 0.24 2.88
CA ALA A 27 -22.02 0.28 2.23
C ALA A 27 -22.56 -1.13 1.93
N ASP A 28 -23.88 -1.30 1.90
CA ASP A 28 -24.53 -2.59 1.64
C ASP A 28 -24.20 -3.12 0.24
N ASP A 29 -24.05 -2.22 -0.74
CA ASP A 29 -23.73 -2.51 -2.13
C ASP A 29 -22.76 -1.47 -2.71
N PHE A 30 -21.98 -1.85 -3.71
CA PHE A 30 -21.08 -0.96 -4.46
C PHE A 30 -20.88 -1.49 -5.88
N GLU A 31 -20.58 -0.58 -6.80
CA GLU A 31 -20.40 -0.92 -8.22
C GLU A 31 -19.05 -1.60 -8.44
N VAL A 32 -19.08 -2.72 -9.16
CA VAL A 32 -17.87 -3.46 -9.60
C VAL A 32 -17.87 -3.49 -11.12
N LYS A 33 -16.79 -2.99 -11.72
CA LYS A 33 -16.52 -3.05 -13.15
C LYS A 33 -15.37 -4.02 -13.43
N SER A 34 -15.15 -4.41 -14.67
CA SER A 34 -13.96 -5.18 -15.09
C SER A 34 -13.07 -4.31 -15.95
N LYS A 35 -11.78 -4.30 -15.67
CA LYS A 35 -10.75 -3.70 -16.54
C LYS A 35 -10.56 -4.55 -17.81
N SER A 36 -9.74 -4.06 -18.74
CA SER A 36 -9.44 -4.76 -20.00
C SER A 36 -8.73 -6.10 -19.82
N ASP A 37 -8.07 -6.31 -18.70
CA ASP A 37 -7.40 -7.54 -18.29
C ASP A 37 -8.28 -8.46 -17.43
N GLU A 38 -9.60 -8.18 -17.38
CA GLU A 38 -10.60 -8.88 -16.57
C GLU A 38 -10.42 -8.71 -15.04
N SER A 39 -9.49 -7.88 -14.56
CA SER A 39 -9.39 -7.54 -13.14
C SER A 39 -10.55 -6.65 -12.70
N PRO A 40 -11.04 -6.78 -11.46
CA PRO A 40 -12.09 -5.92 -10.95
C PRO A 40 -11.54 -4.51 -10.68
N VAL A 41 -12.37 -3.51 -10.95
CA VAL A 41 -12.21 -2.15 -10.46
C VAL A 41 -13.53 -1.72 -9.83
N THR A 42 -13.48 -0.96 -8.79
CA THR A 42 -14.66 -0.50 -8.08
C THR A 42 -14.73 1.02 -8.09
N GLU A 43 -15.88 1.56 -7.74
CA GLU A 43 -16.01 3.00 -7.51
C GLU A 43 -15.08 3.50 -6.40
N ALA A 44 -14.60 2.60 -5.51
CA ALA A 44 -13.64 2.94 -4.47
C ALA A 44 -12.25 3.22 -5.07
N ASP A 45 -11.80 2.41 -6.06
CA ASP A 45 -10.55 2.63 -6.78
C ASP A 45 -10.57 3.99 -7.50
N GLU A 46 -11.65 4.25 -8.28
CA GLU A 46 -11.83 5.49 -9.04
C GLU A 46 -11.90 6.73 -8.12
N ALA A 47 -12.63 6.66 -7.00
CA ALA A 47 -12.76 7.76 -6.06
C ALA A 47 -11.44 8.04 -5.33
N ALA A 48 -10.74 7.01 -4.88
CA ALA A 48 -9.45 7.13 -4.21
C ALA A 48 -8.39 7.72 -5.17
N ASP A 49 -8.33 7.23 -6.42
CA ASP A 49 -7.43 7.76 -7.44
C ASP A 49 -7.65 9.26 -7.67
N ALA A 50 -8.89 9.67 -7.87
CA ALA A 50 -9.23 11.08 -8.10
C ALA A 50 -8.79 11.98 -6.93
N MET A 51 -9.02 11.53 -5.68
CA MET A 51 -8.64 12.28 -4.48
C MET A 51 -7.12 12.39 -4.33
N ILE A 52 -6.40 11.28 -4.44
CA ILE A 52 -4.94 11.25 -4.32
C ILE A 52 -4.30 12.08 -5.43
N SER A 53 -4.71 11.87 -6.67
CA SER A 53 -4.19 12.59 -7.84
C SER A 53 -4.40 14.11 -7.71
N ALA A 54 -5.57 14.55 -7.25
CA ALA A 54 -5.86 15.97 -7.03
C ALA A 54 -4.94 16.58 -5.94
N ALA A 55 -4.78 15.88 -4.81
CA ALA A 55 -3.92 16.34 -3.71
C ALA A 55 -2.44 16.42 -4.13
N LEU A 56 -1.95 15.40 -4.84
CA LEU A 56 -0.55 15.36 -5.31
C LEU A 56 -0.29 16.42 -6.38
N LYS A 57 -1.18 16.60 -7.36
CA LYS A 57 -1.06 17.64 -8.41
C LYS A 57 -1.06 19.05 -7.81
N ALA A 58 -1.91 19.31 -6.84
CA ALA A 58 -1.96 20.61 -6.15
C ALA A 58 -0.67 20.90 -5.35
N ALA A 59 -0.09 19.88 -4.72
CA ALA A 59 1.12 20.04 -3.92
C ALA A 59 2.41 20.03 -4.75
N PHE A 60 2.46 19.26 -5.83
CA PHE A 60 3.64 19.00 -6.66
C PHE A 60 3.31 19.12 -8.16
N PRO A 61 2.95 20.34 -8.64
CA PRO A 61 2.45 20.54 -10.01
C PRO A 61 3.45 20.16 -11.11
N ASP A 62 4.76 20.19 -10.81
CA ASP A 62 5.84 19.90 -11.76
C ASP A 62 6.34 18.44 -11.68
N VAL A 63 5.72 17.59 -10.85
CA VAL A 63 6.12 16.19 -10.69
C VAL A 63 5.13 15.31 -11.44
N LEU A 64 5.66 14.41 -12.29
CA LEU A 64 4.86 13.39 -12.96
C LEU A 64 4.18 12.50 -11.91
N ILE A 65 2.91 12.22 -12.11
CA ILE A 65 2.14 11.27 -11.30
C ILE A 65 1.71 10.13 -12.21
N VAL A 66 2.17 8.94 -11.89
CA VAL A 66 1.77 7.68 -12.53
C VAL A 66 0.81 6.96 -11.60
N THR A 67 -0.35 6.60 -12.07
CA THR A 67 -1.37 5.91 -11.26
C THR A 67 -1.94 4.73 -12.00
N GLU A 68 -2.27 3.66 -11.27
CA GLU A 68 -2.82 2.42 -11.84
C GLU A 68 -4.11 2.67 -12.63
N GLU A 69 -4.97 3.58 -12.18
CA GLU A 69 -6.28 3.81 -12.78
C GLU A 69 -6.26 4.74 -14.01
N GLN A 70 -5.14 5.42 -14.28
CA GLN A 70 -5.00 6.32 -15.42
C GLN A 70 -3.99 5.78 -16.43
N ALA A 71 -4.43 4.91 -17.34
CA ALA A 71 -3.57 4.23 -18.32
C ALA A 71 -2.70 5.18 -19.16
N ASP A 72 -3.16 6.39 -19.44
CA ASP A 72 -2.39 7.40 -20.19
C ASP A 72 -1.11 7.81 -19.44
N SER A 73 -1.12 7.79 -18.10
CA SER A 73 0.04 8.10 -17.28
C SER A 73 1.17 7.08 -17.43
N HIS A 74 0.85 5.85 -17.81
CA HIS A 74 1.84 4.75 -17.96
C HIS A 74 2.76 4.95 -19.20
N ALA A 75 2.34 5.75 -20.16
CA ALA A 75 3.13 6.06 -21.36
C ALA A 75 4.16 7.17 -21.08
N GLU A 76 4.04 7.89 -19.99
CA GLU A 76 4.94 8.95 -19.62
C GLU A 76 6.13 8.40 -18.82
N SER A 77 7.28 9.05 -18.96
CA SER A 77 8.49 8.70 -18.23
C SER A 77 9.20 9.95 -17.72
N ALA A 78 9.65 9.88 -16.49
CA ALA A 78 10.48 10.90 -15.86
C ALA A 78 11.51 10.22 -14.95
N GLU A 79 12.63 10.89 -14.72
CA GLU A 79 13.65 10.41 -13.79
C GLU A 79 13.14 10.39 -12.34
N ASN A 80 12.28 11.37 -12.03
CA ASN A 80 11.66 11.52 -10.73
C ASN A 80 10.14 11.62 -10.89
N PHE A 81 9.38 10.79 -10.19
CA PHE A 81 7.93 10.75 -10.29
C PHE A 81 7.28 10.22 -9.02
N LEU A 82 5.98 10.47 -8.89
CA LEU A 82 5.12 9.81 -7.91
C LEU A 82 4.41 8.64 -8.57
N ILE A 83 4.35 7.50 -7.89
CA ILE A 83 3.57 6.34 -8.34
C ILE A 83 2.52 6.00 -7.30
N VAL A 84 1.31 5.73 -7.77
CA VAL A 84 0.11 5.51 -6.95
C VAL A 84 -0.60 4.25 -7.37
N ASP A 85 -0.91 3.42 -6.41
CA ASP A 85 -1.93 2.39 -6.50
C ASP A 85 -2.98 2.72 -5.44
N PRO A 86 -4.14 3.26 -5.86
CA PRO A 86 -5.12 3.81 -4.94
C PRO A 86 -5.83 2.76 -4.11
N LEU A 87 -5.94 1.52 -4.61
CA LEU A 87 -6.53 0.39 -3.91
C LEU A 87 -5.92 -0.94 -4.38
N ASP A 88 -4.72 -1.28 -3.86
CA ASP A 88 -4.16 -2.62 -4.05
C ASP A 88 -4.95 -3.66 -3.27
N GLY A 89 -5.35 -4.72 -3.94
CA GLY A 89 -6.15 -5.77 -3.36
C GLY A 89 -7.64 -5.62 -3.60
N THR A 90 -8.05 -5.14 -4.77
CA THR A 90 -9.47 -5.00 -5.16
C THR A 90 -10.24 -6.31 -5.02
N LYS A 91 -9.62 -7.46 -5.26
CA LYS A 91 -10.24 -8.78 -5.03
C LYS A 91 -10.55 -9.03 -3.54
N GLU A 92 -9.68 -8.60 -2.64
CA GLU A 92 -9.88 -8.66 -1.19
C GLU A 92 -10.96 -7.67 -0.73
N PHE A 93 -11.01 -6.50 -1.36
CA PHE A 93 -12.06 -5.50 -1.15
C PHE A 93 -13.43 -6.06 -1.55
N VAL A 94 -13.60 -6.54 -2.78
CA VAL A 94 -14.85 -7.11 -3.30
C VAL A 94 -15.32 -8.30 -2.45
N LYS A 95 -14.39 -9.14 -1.98
CA LYS A 95 -14.69 -10.29 -1.11
C LYS A 95 -14.84 -9.95 0.37
N ARG A 96 -14.85 -8.68 0.74
CA ARG A 96 -15.01 -8.20 2.13
C ARG A 96 -13.97 -8.79 3.11
N ARG A 97 -12.71 -8.96 2.66
CA ARG A 97 -11.63 -9.56 3.47
C ARG A 97 -10.80 -8.55 4.27
N GLY A 98 -10.87 -7.28 3.94
CA GLY A 98 -10.17 -6.21 4.65
C GLY A 98 -8.65 -6.16 4.44
N ASP A 99 -8.08 -6.93 3.51
CA ASP A 99 -6.65 -6.96 3.22
C ASP A 99 -6.34 -6.16 1.94
N PHE A 100 -6.68 -4.89 1.92
CA PHE A 100 -6.41 -3.96 0.83
C PHE A 100 -5.69 -2.72 1.34
N THR A 101 -4.94 -2.05 0.48
CA THR A 101 -4.06 -0.95 0.87
C THR A 101 -4.08 0.19 -0.14
N VAL A 102 -3.87 1.42 0.36
CA VAL A 102 -3.52 2.59 -0.44
C VAL A 102 -2.00 2.69 -0.49
N ASN A 103 -1.42 2.81 -1.67
CA ASN A 103 0.01 2.87 -1.88
C ASN A 103 0.40 4.14 -2.63
N ILE A 104 1.33 4.91 -2.08
CA ILE A 104 1.91 6.09 -2.72
C ILE A 104 3.42 6.01 -2.54
N ALA A 105 4.19 6.15 -3.63
CA ALA A 105 5.65 6.20 -3.54
C ALA A 105 6.23 7.33 -4.39
N TYR A 106 7.32 7.91 -3.91
CA TYR A 106 8.16 8.82 -4.67
C TYR A 106 9.41 8.07 -5.14
N VAL A 107 9.62 8.11 -6.44
CA VAL A 107 10.76 7.52 -7.13
C VAL A 107 11.72 8.63 -7.53
N GLU A 108 12.99 8.46 -7.22
CA GLU A 108 14.08 9.37 -7.56
C GLU A 108 15.18 8.60 -8.28
N ALA A 109 15.55 9.04 -9.48
CA ALA A 109 16.53 8.34 -10.31
C ALA A 109 16.24 6.83 -10.47
N GLY A 110 14.96 6.47 -10.65
CA GLY A 110 14.52 5.08 -10.81
C GLY A 110 14.47 4.26 -9.52
N VAL A 111 14.74 4.86 -8.35
CA VAL A 111 14.71 4.17 -7.04
C VAL A 111 13.58 4.72 -6.17
N PRO A 112 12.68 3.88 -5.63
CA PRO A 112 11.71 4.31 -4.63
C PRO A 112 12.43 4.74 -3.34
N VAL A 113 12.29 6.01 -2.97
CA VAL A 113 13.02 6.58 -1.82
C VAL A 113 12.12 6.98 -0.66
N ARG A 114 10.83 7.20 -0.92
CA ARG A 114 9.81 7.48 0.09
C ARG A 114 8.51 6.79 -0.30
N GLY A 115 7.78 6.29 0.69
CA GLY A 115 6.51 5.61 0.44
C GLY A 115 5.56 5.69 1.61
N VAL A 116 4.29 5.50 1.30
CA VAL A 116 3.19 5.33 2.25
C VAL A 116 2.41 4.08 1.85
N VAL A 117 2.12 3.23 2.83
CA VAL A 117 1.19 2.10 2.70
C VAL A 117 0.17 2.21 3.82
N TYR A 118 -1.09 2.36 3.47
CA TYR A 118 -2.18 2.43 4.43
C TYR A 118 -3.17 1.29 4.22
N ALA A 119 -3.38 0.47 5.23
CA ALA A 119 -4.37 -0.60 5.27
C ALA A 119 -5.60 -0.11 6.08
N PRO A 120 -6.59 0.55 5.45
CA PRO A 120 -7.64 1.25 6.17
C PRO A 120 -8.54 0.32 7.01
N ALA A 121 -8.91 -0.84 6.48
CA ALA A 121 -9.72 -1.81 7.22
C ALA A 121 -8.97 -2.47 8.41
N LYS A 122 -7.65 -2.28 8.51
CA LYS A 122 -6.81 -2.74 9.62
C LYS A 122 -6.39 -1.61 10.55
N GLY A 123 -6.63 -0.34 10.15
CA GLY A 123 -6.16 0.82 10.89
C GLY A 123 -4.63 0.89 11.01
N ARG A 124 -3.88 0.40 9.99
CA ARG A 124 -2.42 0.35 10.00
C ARG A 124 -1.83 1.25 8.92
N LEU A 125 -0.99 2.18 9.31
CA LEU A 125 -0.33 3.14 8.44
C LEU A 125 1.18 3.03 8.56
N PHE A 126 1.84 2.77 7.44
CA PHE A 126 3.29 2.64 7.33
C PHE A 126 3.82 3.70 6.37
N TYR A 127 4.90 4.37 6.70
CA TYR A 127 5.52 5.31 5.78
C TYR A 127 7.00 5.56 6.09
N THR A 128 7.67 6.21 5.14
CA THR A 128 9.03 6.70 5.30
C THR A 128 8.97 8.18 5.64
N THR A 129 9.46 8.55 6.82
CA THR A 129 9.54 9.95 7.29
C THR A 129 10.51 10.78 6.44
N ALA A 130 10.50 12.09 6.61
CA ALA A 130 11.37 13.01 5.86
C ALA A 130 12.87 12.71 6.03
N ASP A 131 13.27 12.23 7.21
CA ASP A 131 14.66 11.83 7.50
C ASP A 131 15.05 10.45 6.96
N GLY A 132 14.10 9.72 6.36
CA GLY A 132 14.32 8.40 5.77
C GLY A 132 14.07 7.22 6.71
N THR A 133 13.58 7.46 7.93
CA THR A 133 13.20 6.39 8.84
C THR A 133 11.87 5.77 8.41
N SER A 134 11.78 4.45 8.29
CA SER A 134 10.52 3.76 8.07
C SER A 134 9.81 3.53 9.40
N VAL A 135 8.52 3.88 9.45
CA VAL A 135 7.73 3.83 10.68
C VAL A 135 6.36 3.20 10.45
N GLU A 136 5.80 2.63 11.50
CA GLU A 136 4.37 2.40 11.66
C GLU A 136 3.80 3.51 12.55
N GLU A 137 2.80 4.22 12.08
CA GLU A 137 2.08 5.18 12.90
C GLU A 137 0.98 4.47 13.68
N THR A 138 0.91 4.73 14.98
CA THR A 138 -0.02 4.09 15.91
C THR A 138 -0.83 5.12 16.69
N GLY A 139 -2.00 4.71 17.19
CA GLY A 139 -2.97 5.58 17.85
C GLY A 139 -4.02 6.10 16.88
N ASP A 140 -4.59 7.26 17.18
CA ASP A 140 -5.57 7.90 16.30
C ASP A 140 -4.87 8.43 15.05
N LEU A 141 -5.30 7.94 13.90
CA LEU A 141 -4.76 8.37 12.59
C LEU A 141 -5.43 9.67 12.13
N ALA A 142 -5.20 10.76 12.86
CA ALA A 142 -5.76 12.07 12.55
C ALA A 142 -5.10 12.71 11.33
N LEU A 143 -5.86 13.44 10.51
CA LEU A 143 -5.36 14.05 9.27
C LEU A 143 -4.25 15.08 9.51
N ASP A 144 -4.43 15.93 10.49
CA ASP A 144 -3.58 17.11 10.70
C ASP A 144 -2.45 16.90 11.73
N GLN A 145 -2.46 15.76 12.42
CA GLN A 145 -1.46 15.44 13.43
C GLN A 145 -1.10 13.95 13.37
N ALA A 146 0.18 13.65 13.23
CA ALA A 146 0.65 12.29 13.32
C ALA A 146 0.52 11.76 14.75
N GLY A 147 0.12 10.50 14.86
CA GLY A 147 0.12 9.74 16.10
C GLY A 147 1.52 9.38 16.58
N ALA A 148 1.64 8.36 17.40
CA ALA A 148 2.95 7.87 17.85
C ALA A 148 3.66 7.12 16.71
N LEU A 149 4.90 7.49 16.43
CA LEU A 149 5.73 6.87 15.38
C LEU A 149 6.57 5.77 15.99
N LYS A 150 6.35 4.55 15.56
CA LYS A 150 7.14 3.37 15.92
C LYS A 150 8.07 3.02 14.76
N PRO A 151 9.40 3.19 14.87
CA PRO A 151 10.33 2.72 13.86
C PRO A 151 10.12 1.22 13.59
N ILE A 152 10.02 0.84 12.33
CA ILE A 152 9.89 -0.56 11.92
C ILE A 152 11.25 -1.14 11.55
N LYS A 153 11.40 -2.43 11.78
CA LYS A 153 12.61 -3.17 11.48
C LYS A 153 12.24 -4.63 11.21
N VAL A 154 12.87 -5.23 10.22
CA VAL A 154 12.78 -6.67 9.96
C VAL A 154 13.19 -7.47 11.20
N SER A 155 12.67 -8.67 11.33
CA SER A 155 13.03 -9.62 12.39
C SER A 155 14.54 -9.96 12.35
N SER A 156 14.99 -10.68 13.36
CA SER A 156 16.24 -11.45 13.30
C SER A 156 15.85 -12.92 13.18
N PRO A 157 15.66 -13.43 11.94
CA PRO A 157 15.00 -14.71 11.72
C PRO A 157 15.83 -15.89 12.25
N ASP A 158 15.14 -16.89 12.81
CA ASP A 158 15.71 -18.22 12.98
C ASP A 158 15.49 -19.02 11.69
N ASN A 159 16.57 -19.25 10.95
CA ASN A 159 16.50 -19.98 9.68
C ASN A 159 16.00 -21.44 9.81
N ASN A 160 15.89 -21.98 11.03
CA ASN A 160 15.29 -23.28 11.32
C ASN A 160 13.82 -23.22 11.72
N ALA A 161 13.25 -22.01 11.84
CA ALA A 161 11.89 -21.80 12.32
C ALA A 161 11.27 -20.49 11.79
N LEU A 162 11.31 -20.28 10.46
CA LEU A 162 10.84 -19.07 9.81
C LEU A 162 9.33 -18.91 9.93
N VAL A 163 8.89 -17.66 9.98
CA VAL A 163 7.49 -17.26 9.79
C VAL A 163 7.33 -16.76 8.36
N GLY A 164 6.54 -17.48 7.56
CA GLY A 164 6.24 -17.10 6.18
C GLY A 164 4.96 -16.25 6.08
N VAL A 165 4.91 -15.37 5.09
CA VAL A 165 3.67 -14.73 4.66
C VAL A 165 3.42 -15.02 3.18
N ALA A 166 2.20 -15.37 2.80
CA ALA A 166 1.82 -15.63 1.41
C ALA A 166 0.48 -15.01 1.06
N SER A 167 0.23 -14.86 -0.25
CA SER A 167 -1.03 -14.34 -0.76
C SER A 167 -2.20 -15.23 -0.37
N LYS A 168 -3.31 -14.62 0.03
CA LYS A 168 -4.60 -15.31 0.24
C LYS A 168 -5.26 -15.75 -1.06
N SER A 169 -5.09 -14.97 -2.13
CA SER A 169 -5.86 -15.14 -3.37
C SER A 169 -5.05 -15.66 -4.55
N HIS A 170 -3.70 -15.63 -4.46
CA HIS A 170 -2.81 -15.95 -5.58
C HIS A 170 -1.75 -17.02 -5.23
N ARG A 171 -1.96 -17.78 -4.15
CA ARG A 171 -1.08 -18.90 -3.78
C ARG A 171 -1.34 -20.08 -4.70
N ASP A 172 -0.29 -20.56 -5.31
CA ASP A 172 -0.30 -21.69 -6.24
C ASP A 172 0.73 -22.76 -5.82
N GLN A 173 0.78 -23.86 -6.57
CA GLN A 173 1.69 -24.96 -6.30
C GLN A 173 3.17 -24.53 -6.41
N ALA A 174 3.51 -23.63 -7.34
CA ALA A 174 4.88 -23.15 -7.49
C ALA A 174 5.32 -22.35 -6.25
N THR A 175 4.43 -21.58 -5.69
CA THR A 175 4.65 -20.86 -4.41
C THR A 175 4.85 -21.87 -3.26
N ASP A 176 4.04 -22.91 -3.17
CA ASP A 176 4.16 -23.95 -2.15
C ASP A 176 5.49 -24.71 -2.27
N ASP A 177 5.88 -25.08 -3.48
CA ASP A 177 7.15 -25.74 -3.77
C ASP A 177 8.35 -24.86 -3.44
N TYR A 178 8.21 -23.54 -3.60
CA TYR A 178 9.25 -22.59 -3.22
C TYR A 178 9.36 -22.47 -1.70
N ILE A 179 8.24 -22.30 -1.00
CA ILE A 179 8.20 -22.24 0.47
C ILE A 179 8.78 -23.50 1.10
N ALA A 180 8.50 -24.69 0.51
CA ALA A 180 9.01 -25.97 1.00
C ALA A 180 10.57 -26.11 0.99
N LYS A 181 11.27 -25.19 0.31
CA LYS A 181 12.76 -25.14 0.34
C LYS A 181 13.32 -24.53 1.63
N TYR A 182 12.47 -23.93 2.44
CA TYR A 182 12.84 -23.24 3.67
C TYR A 182 12.21 -23.93 4.88
N ALA A 183 12.82 -23.80 6.05
CA ALA A 183 12.28 -24.35 7.30
C ALA A 183 11.20 -23.40 7.86
N VAL A 184 10.09 -23.26 7.16
CA VAL A 184 8.95 -22.44 7.58
C VAL A 184 8.15 -23.22 8.61
N LYS A 185 8.09 -22.69 9.85
CA LYS A 185 7.39 -23.29 10.98
C LYS A 185 5.95 -22.78 11.08
N ASP A 186 5.74 -21.52 10.71
CA ASP A 186 4.44 -20.87 10.80
C ASP A 186 4.15 -20.06 9.54
N MET A 187 2.88 -19.96 9.18
CA MET A 187 2.43 -19.28 7.97
C MET A 187 1.29 -18.34 8.28
N THR A 188 1.46 -17.09 7.90
CA THR A 188 0.37 -16.11 7.86
C THR A 188 -0.07 -15.83 6.43
N SER A 189 -1.32 -15.41 6.25
CA SER A 189 -1.85 -15.05 4.94
C SER A 189 -2.39 -13.62 4.99
N ALA A 190 -1.96 -12.81 4.04
CA ALA A 190 -2.47 -11.46 3.84
C ALA A 190 -2.67 -11.17 2.37
N GLY A 191 -3.53 -10.21 2.05
CA GLY A 191 -3.67 -9.65 0.71
C GLY A 191 -2.76 -8.45 0.50
N SER A 192 -2.76 -7.89 -0.71
CA SER A 192 -2.13 -6.63 -1.09
C SER A 192 -0.66 -6.44 -0.68
N SER A 193 -0.19 -5.22 -0.72
CA SER A 193 1.15 -4.81 -0.25
C SER A 193 1.32 -4.94 1.27
N LEU A 194 0.25 -5.20 2.02
CA LEU A 194 0.32 -5.50 3.46
C LEU A 194 1.32 -6.63 3.78
N LYS A 195 1.49 -7.59 2.89
CA LYS A 195 2.49 -8.66 3.03
C LYS A 195 3.92 -8.14 3.20
N PHE A 196 4.29 -7.12 2.42
CA PHE A 196 5.59 -6.47 2.55
C PHE A 196 5.74 -5.75 3.88
N CYS A 197 4.64 -5.13 4.37
CA CYS A 197 4.63 -4.47 5.67
C CYS A 197 4.85 -5.46 6.82
N LEU A 198 4.25 -6.66 6.75
CA LEU A 198 4.44 -7.71 7.76
C LEU A 198 5.90 -8.18 7.83
N VAL A 199 6.60 -8.26 6.68
CA VAL A 199 8.04 -8.54 6.69
C VAL A 199 8.83 -7.35 7.23
N ALA A 200 8.49 -6.12 6.80
CA ALA A 200 9.19 -4.92 7.24
C ALA A 200 9.06 -4.65 8.75
N THR A 201 7.96 -5.06 9.38
CA THR A 201 7.74 -4.95 10.84
C THR A 201 8.30 -6.11 11.64
N GLY A 202 8.81 -7.16 10.98
CA GLY A 202 9.31 -8.38 11.61
C GLY A 202 8.22 -9.32 12.12
N GLU A 203 6.98 -9.15 11.66
CA GLU A 203 5.86 -10.07 11.94
C GLU A 203 5.93 -11.32 11.05
N ALA A 204 6.64 -11.22 9.92
CA ALA A 204 7.02 -12.34 9.08
C ALA A 204 8.50 -12.22 8.68
N ASP A 205 9.12 -13.34 8.34
CA ASP A 205 10.54 -13.42 7.98
C ASP A 205 10.73 -13.50 6.46
N ILE A 206 9.80 -14.12 5.76
CA ILE A 206 9.89 -14.39 4.31
C ILE A 206 8.52 -14.22 3.62
N TYR A 207 8.57 -13.65 2.39
CA TYR A 207 7.46 -13.53 1.45
C TYR A 207 7.88 -14.04 0.09
#